data_259075c02c06cc71711ab0dd4c6940f9
#
_entry.id   259075c02c06cc71711ab0dd4c6940f9
#
_cell.length_a   1.000
_cell.length_b   1.000
_cell.length_c   1.000
_cell.angle_alpha   90.00
_cell.angle_beta   90.00
_cell.angle_gamma   90.00
#
_symmetry.space_group_name_H-M   'P 1'
#
loop_
_entity.id
_entity.type
_entity.pdbx_description
1 polymer ?
#
loop_
_entity_poly.entity_id
_entity_poly.type
_entity_poly.pdbx_seq_one_letter_code
_entity_poly.pdbx_strand_id
1 'polypeptide(L)'
;MRPVRCLVPGTTGRFRCGGLLVELQTARLLSQIAPVQVVTYRQREPDHPYLDDLLRGEASPGEALWIVSWGFDVPQLLRRLRGRPVAYHAHSSGYGFALPPGVPVLAVSRNTLGYWGNQAPRSPLWLVPNALEPQWLERGARGSQAPRPVDVLVQRRKCSAYVLRQLVPALRARGLRVEVQSGWVDDLVDLFNSAAVVLYDSADYWRGRGVSEGFGLPPIEALACGCVVFSSFNHALADLLDPGVLGHQLGAGSLEGDVERISAAVADPQAWRPQPAALEALLASCAEAALLERWRGALLGVNQHWDRLQAGAAPLQSPPRWQLQLLQRLRPIGSLAGRFGLTPLTLSP
;
A
#
# COMPACT_ATOMS: atom_id res chain seq x y z
N MET A 1 -26.02 -4.88 -1.03
CA MET A 1 -24.58 -4.85 -1.36
C MET A 1 -24.29 -6.01 -2.30
N ARG A 2 -23.55 -5.81 -3.39
CA ARG A 2 -23.20 -6.88 -4.34
C ARG A 2 -22.30 -7.91 -3.66
N PRO A 3 -22.41 -9.20 -4.04
CA PRO A 3 -21.36 -10.17 -3.76
C PRO A 3 -20.01 -9.68 -4.30
N VAL A 4 -18.93 -9.97 -3.59
CA VAL A 4 -17.57 -9.51 -3.93
C VAL A 4 -16.74 -10.68 -4.46
N ARG A 5 -16.06 -10.48 -5.59
CA ARG A 5 -15.13 -11.45 -6.17
C ARG A 5 -13.72 -10.85 -6.17
N CYS A 6 -12.86 -11.34 -5.27
CA CYS A 6 -11.47 -10.91 -5.15
C CYS A 6 -10.60 -11.71 -6.12
N LEU A 7 -10.00 -11.04 -7.09
CA LEU A 7 -9.14 -11.67 -8.11
C LEU A 7 -7.70 -11.78 -7.65
N VAL A 8 -7.19 -13.00 -7.59
CA VAL A 8 -5.78 -13.30 -7.29
C VAL A 8 -5.17 -14.20 -8.38
N PRO A 9 -3.86 -14.12 -8.65
CA PRO A 9 -3.25 -14.96 -9.69
C PRO A 9 -3.27 -16.46 -9.34
N GLY A 10 -3.21 -16.79 -8.07
CA GLY A 10 -3.23 -18.09 -7.42
C GLY A 10 -2.92 -17.88 -5.95
N THR A 11 -3.18 -18.87 -5.08
CA THR A 11 -3.02 -18.76 -3.63
C THR A 11 -1.77 -19.50 -3.10
N THR A 12 -1.13 -20.30 -3.93
CA THR A 12 -0.03 -21.19 -3.53
C THR A 12 1.27 -20.96 -4.32
N GLY A 13 2.34 -21.61 -3.90
CA GLY A 13 3.61 -21.66 -4.61
C GLY A 13 4.24 -20.28 -4.88
N ARG A 14 4.57 -20.01 -6.14
CA ARG A 14 5.25 -18.78 -6.60
C ARG A 14 4.47 -17.48 -6.36
N PHE A 15 3.17 -17.56 -6.06
CA PHE A 15 2.33 -16.39 -5.81
C PHE A 15 2.36 -15.94 -4.35
N ARG A 16 2.88 -16.75 -3.43
CA ARG A 16 2.98 -16.39 -2.00
C ARG A 16 3.89 -15.18 -1.80
N CYS A 17 3.30 -14.07 -1.44
CA CYS A 17 3.99 -12.82 -1.13
C CYS A 17 3.09 -11.95 -0.23
N GLY A 18 3.66 -10.89 0.35
CA GLY A 18 2.89 -9.98 1.22
C GLY A 18 1.64 -9.40 0.57
N GLY A 19 1.68 -9.07 -0.73
CA GLY A 19 0.50 -8.57 -1.44
C GLY A 19 -0.63 -9.60 -1.54
N LEU A 20 -0.31 -10.89 -1.75
CA LEU A 20 -1.32 -11.95 -1.73
C LEU A 20 -1.91 -12.14 -0.33
N LEU A 21 -1.07 -12.15 0.71
CA LEU A 21 -1.55 -12.30 2.09
C LEU A 21 -2.53 -11.18 2.46
N VAL A 22 -2.22 -9.95 2.08
CA VAL A 22 -3.12 -8.80 2.27
C VAL A 22 -4.44 -8.98 1.53
N GLU A 23 -4.44 -9.49 0.29
CA GLU A 23 -5.69 -9.74 -0.44
C GLU A 23 -6.52 -10.85 0.19
N LEU A 24 -5.91 -11.92 0.67
CA LEU A 24 -6.61 -13.00 1.37
C LEU A 24 -7.15 -12.53 2.73
N GLN A 25 -6.40 -11.72 3.48
CA GLN A 25 -6.86 -11.05 4.70
C GLN A 25 -8.06 -10.15 4.38
N THR A 26 -7.97 -9.35 3.33
CA THR A 26 -9.05 -8.48 2.87
C THR A 26 -10.29 -9.30 2.54
N ALA A 27 -10.17 -10.37 1.76
CA ALA A 27 -11.31 -11.23 1.40
C ALA A 27 -11.96 -11.85 2.65
N ARG A 28 -11.17 -12.32 3.62
CA ARG A 28 -11.66 -12.84 4.89
C ARG A 28 -12.42 -11.78 5.69
N LEU A 29 -11.90 -10.56 5.77
CA LEU A 29 -12.58 -9.46 6.48
C LEU A 29 -13.86 -9.05 5.77
N LEU A 30 -13.85 -8.92 4.45
CA LEU A 30 -15.03 -8.58 3.67
C LEU A 30 -16.16 -9.61 3.79
N SER A 31 -15.85 -10.88 4.04
CA SER A 31 -16.87 -11.92 4.25
C SER A 31 -17.78 -11.65 5.46
N GLN A 32 -17.39 -10.75 6.36
CA GLN A 32 -18.21 -10.30 7.50
C GLN A 32 -19.28 -9.27 7.11
N ILE A 33 -19.18 -8.69 5.90
CA ILE A 33 -20.07 -7.60 5.45
C ILE A 33 -20.78 -7.89 4.12
N ALA A 34 -20.27 -8.83 3.33
CA ALA A 34 -20.88 -9.25 2.07
C ALA A 34 -20.51 -10.71 1.75
N PRO A 35 -21.23 -11.42 0.88
CA PRO A 35 -20.74 -12.68 0.31
C PRO A 35 -19.46 -12.44 -0.47
N VAL A 36 -18.38 -13.17 -0.14
CA VAL A 36 -17.06 -13.01 -0.78
C VAL A 36 -16.59 -14.33 -1.39
N GLN A 37 -15.99 -14.23 -2.55
CA GLN A 37 -15.36 -15.33 -3.26
C GLN A 37 -13.96 -14.93 -3.73
N VAL A 38 -12.95 -15.70 -3.35
CA VAL A 38 -11.60 -15.60 -3.92
C VAL A 38 -11.60 -16.34 -5.25
N VAL A 39 -11.20 -15.65 -6.32
CA VAL A 39 -11.22 -16.17 -7.69
C VAL A 39 -9.81 -16.14 -8.26
N THR A 40 -9.31 -17.29 -8.72
CA THR A 40 -7.99 -17.37 -9.34
C THR A 40 -8.08 -17.14 -10.86
N TYR A 41 -7.01 -16.58 -11.47
CA TYR A 41 -7.01 -16.29 -12.91
C TYR A 41 -5.74 -16.71 -13.68
N ARG A 42 -4.66 -17.09 -13.00
CA ARG A 42 -3.44 -17.65 -13.61
C ARG A 42 -3.24 -19.13 -13.31
N GLN A 43 -3.66 -19.57 -12.13
CA GLN A 43 -3.54 -20.95 -11.68
C GLN A 43 -4.91 -21.48 -11.28
N ARG A 44 -5.27 -22.67 -11.79
CA ARG A 44 -6.48 -23.38 -11.34
C ARG A 44 -6.17 -24.07 -10.02
N GLU A 45 -7.05 -23.93 -9.06
CA GLU A 45 -6.92 -24.49 -7.72
C GLU A 45 -8.27 -25.15 -7.34
N PRO A 46 -8.25 -26.31 -6.65
CA PRO A 46 -9.49 -27.06 -6.37
C PRO A 46 -10.46 -26.28 -5.47
N ASP A 47 -9.94 -25.47 -4.55
CA ASP A 47 -10.72 -24.75 -3.55
C ASP A 47 -11.20 -23.36 -4.01
N HIS A 48 -10.81 -22.94 -5.21
CA HIS A 48 -11.11 -21.61 -5.74
C HIS A 48 -11.68 -21.68 -7.17
N PRO A 49 -12.77 -20.98 -7.45
CA PRO A 49 -13.26 -20.86 -8.82
C PRO A 49 -12.25 -20.16 -9.70
N TYR A 50 -12.25 -20.53 -10.97
CA TYR A 50 -11.37 -19.95 -11.96
C TYR A 50 -12.11 -18.89 -12.80
N LEU A 51 -11.46 -17.76 -13.05
CA LEU A 51 -12.07 -16.61 -13.72
C LEU A 51 -12.77 -16.95 -15.03
N ASP A 52 -12.13 -17.75 -15.92
CA ASP A 52 -12.74 -18.07 -17.22
C ASP A 52 -14.02 -18.91 -17.10
N ASP A 53 -14.11 -19.75 -16.08
CA ASP A 53 -15.28 -20.59 -15.88
C ASP A 53 -16.45 -19.74 -15.39
N LEU A 54 -16.19 -18.81 -14.45
CA LEU A 54 -17.21 -17.87 -13.99
C LEU A 54 -17.71 -16.97 -15.12
N LEU A 55 -16.81 -16.44 -15.97
CA LEU A 55 -17.20 -15.55 -17.07
C LEU A 55 -18.03 -16.27 -18.14
N ARG A 56 -17.83 -17.57 -18.34
CA ARG A 56 -18.63 -18.38 -19.27
C ARG A 56 -20.01 -18.75 -18.72
N GLY A 57 -20.11 -18.97 -17.41
CA GLY A 57 -21.36 -19.38 -16.75
C GLY A 57 -22.21 -18.23 -16.22
N GLU A 58 -21.78 -16.99 -16.37
CA GLU A 58 -22.47 -15.84 -15.76
C GLU A 58 -23.66 -15.38 -16.58
N ALA A 59 -24.86 -15.58 -16.05
CA ALA A 59 -26.10 -15.17 -16.70
C ALA A 59 -26.34 -13.65 -16.62
N SER A 60 -25.86 -12.99 -15.57
CA SER A 60 -26.07 -11.55 -15.30
C SER A 60 -24.77 -10.85 -14.94
N PRO A 61 -24.11 -10.18 -15.91
CA PRO A 61 -22.79 -9.56 -15.69
C PRO A 61 -22.71 -8.48 -14.61
N GLY A 62 -23.85 -7.97 -14.13
CA GLY A 62 -23.91 -6.86 -13.18
C GLY A 62 -24.05 -7.26 -11.70
N GLU A 63 -24.20 -8.53 -11.38
CA GLU A 63 -24.57 -9.00 -10.03
C GLU A 63 -23.45 -8.91 -9.01
N ALA A 64 -22.18 -9.13 -9.41
CA ALA A 64 -21.04 -9.13 -8.51
C ALA A 64 -20.12 -7.93 -8.74
N LEU A 65 -19.48 -7.46 -7.66
CA LEU A 65 -18.37 -6.52 -7.71
C LEU A 65 -17.06 -7.31 -7.79
N TRP A 66 -16.26 -7.02 -8.81
CA TRP A 66 -14.94 -7.62 -9.00
C TRP A 66 -13.86 -6.70 -8.44
N ILE A 67 -13.05 -7.19 -7.52
CA ILE A 67 -11.88 -6.49 -6.99
C ILE A 67 -10.64 -7.01 -7.71
N VAL A 68 -9.93 -6.10 -8.38
CA VAL A 68 -8.70 -6.36 -9.12
C VAL A 68 -7.55 -5.68 -8.43
N SER A 69 -6.48 -6.40 -8.07
CA SER A 69 -5.40 -5.86 -7.23
C SER A 69 -3.98 -6.03 -7.80
N TRP A 70 -3.75 -7.01 -8.65
CA TRP A 70 -2.41 -7.36 -9.13
C TRP A 70 -1.92 -6.41 -10.22
N GLY A 71 -1.17 -5.36 -9.86
CA GLY A 71 -0.87 -4.17 -10.65
C GLY A 71 -0.54 -4.38 -12.13
N PHE A 72 0.41 -5.26 -12.47
CA PHE A 72 0.79 -5.51 -13.87
C PHE A 72 -0.32 -6.22 -14.69
N ASP A 73 -1.22 -6.94 -14.05
CA ASP A 73 -2.31 -7.67 -14.72
C ASP A 73 -3.59 -6.84 -14.86
N VAL A 74 -3.69 -5.72 -14.14
CA VAL A 74 -4.89 -4.87 -14.09
C VAL A 74 -5.41 -4.51 -15.48
N PRO A 75 -4.61 -4.05 -16.45
CA PRO A 75 -5.11 -3.72 -17.78
C PRO A 75 -5.77 -4.90 -18.51
N GLN A 76 -5.20 -6.09 -18.36
CA GLN A 76 -5.74 -7.30 -18.97
C GLN A 76 -7.02 -7.72 -18.27
N LEU A 77 -7.05 -7.70 -16.95
CA LEU A 77 -8.21 -8.09 -16.16
C LEU A 77 -9.40 -7.13 -16.39
N LEU A 78 -9.15 -5.83 -16.45
CA LEU A 78 -10.19 -4.84 -16.76
C LEU A 78 -10.80 -5.03 -18.16
N ARG A 79 -9.99 -5.42 -19.16
CA ARG A 79 -10.53 -5.77 -20.50
C ARG A 79 -11.42 -7.00 -20.44
N ARG A 80 -11.03 -8.03 -19.68
CA ARG A 80 -11.82 -9.28 -19.52
C ARG A 80 -13.12 -9.04 -18.75
N LEU A 81 -13.13 -8.08 -17.82
CA LEU A 81 -14.27 -7.72 -16.99
C LEU A 81 -15.10 -6.57 -17.55
N ARG A 82 -14.90 -6.21 -18.82
CA ARG A 82 -15.63 -5.10 -19.46
C ARG A 82 -17.16 -5.29 -19.33
N GLY A 83 -17.83 -4.21 -18.93
CA GLY A 83 -19.28 -4.21 -18.71
C GLY A 83 -19.72 -4.74 -17.34
N ARG A 84 -18.79 -5.08 -16.46
CA ARG A 84 -19.06 -5.55 -15.09
C ARG A 84 -18.67 -4.50 -14.06
N PRO A 85 -19.30 -4.46 -12.89
CA PRO A 85 -18.83 -3.66 -11.75
C PRO A 85 -17.45 -4.13 -11.32
N VAL A 86 -16.45 -3.24 -11.39
CA VAL A 86 -15.07 -3.50 -11.03
C VAL A 86 -14.59 -2.40 -10.08
N ALA A 87 -13.75 -2.73 -9.12
CA ALA A 87 -12.94 -1.78 -8.36
C ALA A 87 -11.47 -2.21 -8.41
N TYR A 88 -10.58 -1.25 -8.54
CA TYR A 88 -9.13 -1.50 -8.47
C TYR A 88 -8.62 -1.27 -7.05
N HIS A 89 -8.16 -2.33 -6.38
CA HIS A 89 -7.48 -2.25 -5.10
C HIS A 89 -5.99 -1.99 -5.34
N ALA A 90 -5.57 -0.75 -5.15
CA ALA A 90 -4.27 -0.24 -5.56
C ALA A 90 -3.24 -0.37 -4.43
N HIS A 91 -2.41 -1.43 -4.50
CA HIS A 91 -1.33 -1.68 -3.53
C HIS A 91 -0.05 -0.91 -3.83
N SER A 92 0.07 -0.21 -4.94
CA SER A 92 1.26 0.55 -5.32
C SER A 92 0.93 1.53 -6.44
N SER A 93 1.94 2.29 -6.84
CA SER A 93 1.88 3.25 -7.95
C SER A 93 2.98 2.97 -8.97
N GLY A 94 2.99 3.65 -10.11
CA GLY A 94 4.07 3.57 -11.09
C GLY A 94 3.94 2.47 -12.15
N TYR A 95 2.84 1.70 -12.16
CA TYR A 95 2.66 0.61 -13.14
C TYR A 95 2.49 1.04 -14.61
N GLY A 96 2.37 2.33 -14.87
CA GLY A 96 2.35 2.88 -16.24
C GLY A 96 1.06 2.65 -17.04
N PHE A 97 -0.02 2.19 -16.43
CA PHE A 97 -1.31 2.02 -17.11
C PHE A 97 -2.32 3.12 -16.73
N ALA A 98 -3.29 3.32 -17.61
CA ALA A 98 -4.44 4.18 -17.37
C ALA A 98 -5.67 3.34 -17.01
N LEU A 99 -6.50 3.85 -16.09
CA LEU A 99 -7.79 3.24 -15.76
C LEU A 99 -8.88 3.77 -16.70
N PRO A 100 -9.83 2.90 -17.12
CA PRO A 100 -11.05 3.36 -17.76
C PRO A 100 -11.81 4.34 -16.87
N PRO A 101 -12.49 5.35 -17.47
CA PRO A 101 -13.29 6.30 -16.69
C PRO A 101 -14.33 5.60 -15.82
N GLY A 102 -14.47 6.07 -14.59
CA GLY A 102 -15.49 5.55 -13.67
C GLY A 102 -15.09 4.28 -12.91
N VAL A 103 -13.93 3.67 -13.18
CA VAL A 103 -13.47 2.53 -12.36
C VAL A 103 -13.02 3.03 -10.98
N PRO A 104 -13.69 2.63 -9.88
CA PRO A 104 -13.30 3.01 -8.53
C PRO A 104 -11.89 2.54 -8.17
N VAL A 105 -11.15 3.37 -7.41
CA VAL A 105 -9.83 3.02 -6.88
C VAL A 105 -9.88 2.99 -5.35
N LEU A 106 -9.44 1.89 -4.79
CA LEU A 106 -9.30 1.64 -3.37
C LEU A 106 -7.80 1.64 -3.04
N ALA A 107 -7.29 2.76 -2.55
CA ALA A 107 -5.86 2.94 -2.35
C ALA A 107 -5.43 2.60 -0.92
N VAL A 108 -4.31 1.87 -0.77
CA VAL A 108 -3.83 1.39 0.54
C VAL A 108 -3.04 2.44 1.33
N SER A 109 -2.75 3.61 0.75
CA SER A 109 -2.01 4.70 1.41
C SER A 109 -2.35 6.05 0.78
N ARG A 110 -2.04 7.16 1.47
CA ARG A 110 -2.20 8.50 0.94
C ARG A 110 -1.32 8.74 -0.28
N ASN A 111 -0.09 8.21 -0.26
CA ASN A 111 0.80 8.25 -1.41
C ASN A 111 0.16 7.59 -2.65
N THR A 112 -0.37 6.37 -2.50
CA THR A 112 -1.05 5.65 -3.58
C THR A 112 -2.33 6.37 -4.01
N LEU A 113 -3.10 6.92 -3.06
CA LEU A 113 -4.31 7.71 -3.33
C LEU A 113 -3.99 8.96 -4.16
N GLY A 114 -2.97 9.74 -3.76
CA GLY A 114 -2.53 10.94 -4.47
C GLY A 114 -2.05 10.63 -5.88
N TYR A 115 -1.28 9.55 -6.06
CA TYR A 115 -0.85 9.11 -7.39
C TYR A 115 -2.05 8.80 -8.30
N TRP A 116 -3.01 7.99 -7.83
CA TRP A 116 -4.18 7.62 -8.63
C TRP A 116 -5.15 8.78 -8.83
N GLY A 117 -5.21 9.75 -7.90
CA GLY A 117 -5.93 11.00 -8.10
C GLY A 117 -5.44 11.78 -9.32
N ASN A 118 -4.13 11.77 -9.57
CA ASN A 118 -3.54 12.38 -10.74
C ASN A 118 -3.65 11.52 -12.01
N GLN A 119 -3.53 10.20 -11.90
CA GLN A 119 -3.53 9.29 -13.06
C GLN A 119 -4.94 8.92 -13.53
N ALA A 120 -5.91 8.91 -12.62
CA ALA A 120 -7.30 8.52 -12.90
C ALA A 120 -8.29 9.60 -12.41
N PRO A 121 -8.23 10.85 -12.94
CA PRO A 121 -9.04 11.98 -12.46
C PRO A 121 -10.54 11.81 -12.72
N ARG A 122 -10.95 10.75 -13.43
CA ARG A 122 -12.35 10.40 -13.71
C ARG A 122 -12.84 9.20 -12.90
N SER A 123 -12.06 8.76 -11.93
CA SER A 123 -12.34 7.62 -11.06
C SER A 123 -12.61 8.09 -9.63
N PRO A 124 -13.65 7.60 -8.95
CA PRO A 124 -13.81 7.85 -7.54
C PRO A 124 -12.75 7.09 -6.74
N LEU A 125 -12.29 7.70 -5.63
CA LEU A 125 -11.16 7.22 -4.85
C LEU A 125 -11.56 7.01 -3.39
N TRP A 126 -11.11 5.92 -2.78
CA TRP A 126 -11.24 5.65 -1.35
C TRP A 126 -9.89 5.24 -0.77
N LEU A 127 -9.64 5.67 0.47
CA LEU A 127 -8.47 5.27 1.25
C LEU A 127 -8.86 4.07 2.13
N VAL A 128 -8.24 2.92 1.85
CA VAL A 128 -8.42 1.65 2.60
C VAL A 128 -7.05 1.07 2.97
N PRO A 129 -6.35 1.65 3.96
CA PRO A 129 -5.03 1.19 4.40
C PRO A 129 -5.06 -0.26 4.84
N ASN A 130 -3.98 -0.99 4.60
CA ASN A 130 -3.84 -2.38 5.05
C ASN A 130 -3.86 -2.46 6.58
N ALA A 131 -4.19 -3.65 7.10
CA ALA A 131 -4.11 -3.94 8.52
C ALA A 131 -2.97 -4.91 8.83
N LEU A 132 -2.50 -4.85 10.06
CA LEU A 132 -1.71 -5.91 10.66
C LEU A 132 -2.59 -7.14 10.94
N GLU A 133 -2.04 -8.33 10.79
CA GLU A 133 -2.68 -9.53 11.30
C GLU A 133 -2.74 -9.47 12.85
N PRO A 134 -3.80 -10.03 13.49
CA PRO A 134 -3.99 -9.95 14.95
C PRO A 134 -2.78 -10.40 15.76
N GLN A 135 -2.07 -11.43 15.31
CA GLN A 135 -0.89 -11.96 15.98
C GLN A 135 0.20 -10.91 16.29
N TRP A 136 0.35 -9.88 15.45
CA TRP A 136 1.31 -8.79 15.70
C TRP A 136 0.92 -7.94 16.90
N LEU A 137 -0.38 -7.71 17.07
CA LEU A 137 -0.90 -6.92 18.20
C LEU A 137 -0.98 -7.74 19.49
N GLU A 138 -1.25 -9.04 19.39
CA GLU A 138 -1.42 -9.96 20.52
C GLU A 138 -0.10 -10.44 21.09
N ARG A 139 0.88 -10.81 20.23
CA ARG A 139 2.15 -11.43 20.60
C ARG A 139 3.33 -10.48 20.56
N GLY A 140 3.15 -9.27 20.01
CA GLY A 140 4.21 -8.27 19.93
C GLY A 140 4.68 -7.81 21.30
N ALA A 141 5.99 -7.92 21.58
CA ALA A 141 6.61 -7.66 22.89
C ALA A 141 6.88 -6.17 23.14
N ARG A 142 6.00 -5.26 22.68
CA ARG A 142 6.21 -3.79 22.74
C ARG A 142 6.37 -3.23 24.17
N GLY A 143 5.79 -3.86 25.15
CA GLY A 143 5.95 -3.48 26.58
C GLY A 143 7.13 -4.13 27.28
N SER A 144 7.85 -5.04 26.64
CA SER A 144 8.93 -5.78 27.26
C SER A 144 10.19 -4.93 27.45
N GLN A 145 10.77 -5.02 28.65
CA GLN A 145 12.08 -4.46 29.02
C GLN A 145 13.19 -5.53 28.99
N ALA A 146 12.86 -6.79 28.69
CA ALA A 146 13.83 -7.86 28.65
C ALA A 146 14.90 -7.62 27.56
N PRO A 147 16.17 -7.94 27.84
CA PRO A 147 17.24 -7.90 26.85
C PRO A 147 16.89 -8.79 25.64
N ARG A 148 17.17 -8.29 24.45
CA ARG A 148 16.90 -8.99 23.20
C ARG A 148 18.21 -9.61 22.66
N PRO A 149 18.15 -10.85 22.13
CA PRO A 149 19.37 -11.53 21.65
C PRO A 149 19.98 -10.89 20.41
N VAL A 150 19.17 -10.17 19.60
CA VAL A 150 19.60 -9.49 18.38
C VAL A 150 19.60 -7.98 18.61
N ASP A 151 20.75 -7.33 18.41
CA ASP A 151 20.83 -5.87 18.55
C ASP A 151 20.17 -5.19 17.35
N VAL A 152 20.47 -5.67 16.13
CA VAL A 152 19.95 -5.09 14.88
C VAL A 152 19.49 -6.20 13.94
N LEU A 153 18.23 -6.14 13.51
CA LEU A 153 17.65 -7.02 12.52
C LEU A 153 17.51 -6.31 11.17
N VAL A 154 17.93 -6.98 10.11
CA VAL A 154 17.78 -6.52 8.72
C VAL A 154 17.12 -7.63 7.90
N GLN A 155 16.01 -7.32 7.23
CA GLN A 155 15.46 -8.23 6.23
C GLN A 155 16.17 -8.00 4.89
N ARG A 156 16.89 -9.00 4.38
CA ARG A 156 17.63 -8.90 3.10
C ARG A 156 16.72 -8.54 1.92
N ARG A 157 15.51 -9.10 1.89
CA ARG A 157 14.55 -8.84 0.83
C ARG A 157 14.11 -7.37 0.89
N LYS A 158 14.15 -6.69 -0.24
CA LYS A 158 13.86 -5.25 -0.41
C LYS A 158 14.85 -4.30 0.29
N CYS A 159 15.98 -4.78 0.79
CA CYS A 159 16.96 -3.94 1.45
C CYS A 159 17.93 -3.28 0.44
N SER A 160 18.39 -2.06 0.74
CA SER A 160 19.33 -1.32 -0.09
C SER A 160 20.75 -1.90 -0.05
N ALA A 161 21.53 -1.59 -1.09
CA ALA A 161 22.96 -1.91 -1.11
C ALA A 161 23.74 -1.15 -0.02
N TYR A 162 23.33 0.07 0.31
CA TYR A 162 23.90 0.84 1.41
C TYR A 162 23.81 0.10 2.73
N VAL A 163 22.62 -0.36 3.11
CA VAL A 163 22.44 -1.10 4.37
C VAL A 163 23.24 -2.40 4.36
N LEU A 164 23.14 -3.20 3.28
CA LEU A 164 23.73 -4.53 3.26
C LEU A 164 25.26 -4.53 3.13
N ARG A 165 25.84 -3.56 2.38
CA ARG A 165 27.28 -3.57 2.02
C ARG A 165 28.10 -2.58 2.83
N GLN A 166 27.50 -1.58 3.46
CA GLN A 166 28.21 -0.56 4.22
C GLN A 166 27.77 -0.56 5.68
N LEU A 167 26.49 -0.34 5.96
CA LEU A 167 26.00 -0.14 7.32
C LEU A 167 26.09 -1.43 8.17
N VAL A 168 25.66 -2.58 7.67
CA VAL A 168 25.76 -3.86 8.40
C VAL A 168 27.21 -4.21 8.75
N PRO A 169 28.20 -4.16 7.83
CA PRO A 169 29.60 -4.37 8.19
C PRO A 169 30.12 -3.38 9.26
N ALA A 170 29.75 -2.09 9.15
CA ALA A 170 30.19 -1.07 10.09
C ALA A 170 29.60 -1.29 11.49
N LEU A 171 28.32 -1.66 11.59
CA LEU A 171 27.68 -2.01 12.88
C LEU A 171 28.32 -3.24 13.52
N ARG A 172 28.63 -4.27 12.74
CA ARG A 172 29.35 -5.46 13.22
C ARG A 172 30.77 -5.13 13.70
N ALA A 173 31.46 -4.22 13.00
CA ALA A 173 32.79 -3.74 13.42
C ALA A 173 32.73 -2.96 14.76
N ARG A 174 31.58 -2.40 15.14
CA ARG A 174 31.33 -1.81 16.47
C ARG A 174 30.93 -2.86 17.53
N GLY A 175 30.95 -4.14 17.20
CA GLY A 175 30.62 -5.22 18.12
C GLY A 175 29.13 -5.53 18.27
N LEU A 176 28.25 -4.96 17.46
CA LEU A 176 26.81 -5.22 17.51
C LEU A 176 26.44 -6.57 16.88
N ARG A 177 25.49 -7.27 17.50
CA ARG A 177 24.91 -8.52 16.99
C ARG A 177 23.89 -8.22 15.88
N VAL A 178 24.37 -8.16 14.64
CA VAL A 178 23.53 -7.85 13.47
C VAL A 178 23.10 -9.13 12.79
N GLU A 179 21.80 -9.39 12.80
CA GLU A 179 21.18 -10.48 12.04
C GLU A 179 20.67 -9.96 10.69
N VAL A 180 21.07 -10.65 9.61
CA VAL A 180 20.55 -10.39 8.26
C VAL A 180 19.69 -11.58 7.85
N GLN A 181 18.39 -11.45 8.10
CA GLN A 181 17.43 -12.49 7.77
C GLN A 181 17.30 -12.66 6.26
N SER A 182 17.45 -13.88 5.79
CA SER A 182 17.26 -14.28 4.40
C SER A 182 16.56 -15.64 4.35
N GLY A 183 15.67 -15.82 3.39
CA GLY A 183 14.86 -17.03 3.26
C GLY A 183 13.52 -16.95 3.98
N TRP A 184 12.90 -18.09 4.16
CA TRP A 184 11.61 -18.22 4.85
C TRP A 184 11.82 -18.22 6.37
N VAL A 185 10.88 -17.61 7.09
CA VAL A 185 10.79 -17.64 8.56
C VAL A 185 9.38 -18.06 8.91
N ASP A 186 9.24 -19.08 9.72
CA ASP A 186 7.94 -19.63 10.11
C ASP A 186 7.18 -18.67 11.04
N ASP A 187 7.90 -18.04 11.95
CA ASP A 187 7.33 -17.08 12.89
C ASP A 187 8.07 -15.73 12.84
N LEU A 188 7.48 -14.79 12.10
CA LEU A 188 8.03 -13.43 11.98
C LEU A 188 7.83 -12.61 13.27
N VAL A 189 6.79 -12.88 14.07
CA VAL A 189 6.56 -12.17 15.32
C VAL A 189 7.69 -12.46 16.31
N ASP A 190 8.07 -13.73 16.44
CA ASP A 190 9.18 -14.13 17.31
C ASP A 190 10.51 -13.55 16.82
N LEU A 191 10.74 -13.54 15.50
CA LEU A 191 11.91 -12.90 14.92
C LEU A 191 12.00 -11.41 15.28
N PHE A 192 10.92 -10.65 15.09
CA PHE A 192 10.92 -9.23 15.44
C PHE A 192 10.99 -9.00 16.94
N ASN A 193 10.35 -9.83 17.76
CA ASN A 193 10.46 -9.77 19.23
C ASN A 193 11.90 -10.01 19.72
N SER A 194 12.72 -10.73 18.95
CA SER A 194 14.12 -11.00 19.29
C SER A 194 15.06 -9.79 19.09
N ALA A 195 14.63 -8.76 18.35
CA ALA A 195 15.50 -7.66 17.91
C ALA A 195 15.20 -6.35 18.64
N ALA A 196 16.25 -5.60 19.03
CA ALA A 196 16.11 -4.28 19.63
C ALA A 196 15.83 -3.20 18.58
N VAL A 197 16.56 -3.24 17.47
CA VAL A 197 16.47 -2.29 16.36
C VAL A 197 16.16 -3.05 15.04
N VAL A 198 15.32 -2.45 14.22
CA VAL A 198 15.02 -2.97 12.86
C VAL A 198 15.40 -1.93 11.81
N LEU A 199 16.16 -2.35 10.79
CA LEU A 199 16.49 -1.50 9.66
C LEU A 199 15.64 -1.91 8.44
N TYR A 200 14.92 -0.94 7.86
CA TYR A 200 14.11 -1.14 6.67
C TYR A 200 14.36 -0.05 5.62
N ASP A 201 15.08 -0.39 4.57
CA ASP A 201 15.38 0.53 3.47
C ASP A 201 14.97 -0.07 2.13
N SER A 202 13.75 0.23 1.71
CA SER A 202 13.16 -0.28 0.47
C SER A 202 13.26 0.69 -0.72
N ALA A 203 13.87 1.86 -0.55
CA ALA A 203 13.88 2.91 -1.57
C ALA A 203 14.49 2.44 -2.91
N ASP A 204 15.68 1.85 -2.88
CA ASP A 204 16.38 1.36 -4.08
C ASP A 204 15.65 0.20 -4.75
N TYR A 205 15.06 -0.69 -3.94
CA TYR A 205 14.30 -1.83 -4.43
C TYR A 205 13.11 -1.40 -5.30
N TRP A 206 12.34 -0.42 -4.83
CA TRP A 206 11.17 0.06 -5.53
C TRP A 206 11.53 0.99 -6.70
N ARG A 207 12.54 1.86 -6.51
CA ARG A 207 13.06 2.70 -7.59
C ARG A 207 13.54 1.88 -8.77
N GLY A 208 14.27 0.79 -8.52
CA GLY A 208 14.75 -0.12 -9.56
C GLY A 208 13.62 -0.85 -10.32
N ARG A 209 12.40 -0.88 -9.79
CA ARG A 209 11.21 -1.49 -10.42
C ARG A 209 10.25 -0.47 -11.03
N GLY A 210 10.51 0.81 -10.85
CA GLY A 210 9.61 1.87 -11.32
C GLY A 210 8.26 1.92 -10.61
N VAL A 211 8.12 1.25 -9.45
CA VAL A 211 6.90 1.22 -8.63
C VAL A 211 7.18 1.72 -7.21
N SER A 212 6.15 1.91 -6.39
CA SER A 212 6.31 2.45 -5.04
C SER A 212 6.14 1.40 -3.94
N GLU A 213 6.66 1.70 -2.73
CA GLU A 213 6.19 1.05 -1.51
C GLU A 213 4.74 1.45 -1.30
N GLY A 214 3.84 0.48 -1.33
CA GLY A 214 2.40 0.74 -1.31
C GLY A 214 1.87 1.04 0.09
N PHE A 215 2.40 0.34 1.10
CA PHE A 215 1.99 0.53 2.49
C PHE A 215 3.20 0.48 3.45
N GLY A 216 3.97 -0.62 3.48
CA GLY A 216 5.12 -0.74 4.37
C GLY A 216 4.79 -1.45 5.68
N LEU A 217 4.23 -2.67 5.60
CA LEU A 217 3.92 -3.49 6.78
C LEU A 217 5.13 -3.76 7.69
N PRO A 218 6.33 -4.13 7.18
CA PRO A 218 7.42 -4.53 8.06
C PRO A 218 7.86 -3.51 9.13
N PRO A 219 7.94 -2.20 8.85
CA PRO A 219 8.18 -1.21 9.90
C PRO A 219 7.08 -1.17 10.97
N ILE A 220 5.81 -1.33 10.61
CA ILE A 220 4.70 -1.32 11.57
C ILE A 220 4.69 -2.61 12.39
N GLU A 221 5.00 -3.75 11.77
CA GLU A 221 5.20 -5.04 12.42
C GLU A 221 6.32 -4.95 13.47
N ALA A 222 7.44 -4.30 13.12
CA ALA A 222 8.54 -4.05 14.05
C ALA A 222 8.11 -3.16 15.22
N LEU A 223 7.35 -2.10 14.97
CA LEU A 223 6.80 -1.23 16.01
C LEU A 223 5.83 -1.99 16.93
N ALA A 224 4.99 -2.85 16.39
CA ALA A 224 4.09 -3.71 17.17
C ALA A 224 4.85 -4.67 18.10
N CYS A 225 6.06 -5.08 17.69
CA CYS A 225 6.99 -5.86 18.52
C CYS A 225 7.85 -5.01 19.47
N GLY A 226 7.69 -3.67 19.46
CA GLY A 226 8.45 -2.75 20.32
C GLY A 226 9.91 -2.57 19.91
N CYS A 227 10.25 -2.80 18.65
CA CYS A 227 11.55 -2.47 18.09
C CYS A 227 11.67 -0.95 17.88
N VAL A 228 12.90 -0.43 17.96
CA VAL A 228 13.23 0.86 17.38
C VAL A 228 13.37 0.70 15.87
N VAL A 229 12.70 1.52 15.08
CA VAL A 229 12.70 1.41 13.63
C VAL A 229 13.53 2.51 12.99
N PHE A 230 14.53 2.11 12.21
CA PHE A 230 15.23 2.99 11.27
C PHE A 230 14.83 2.64 9.85
N SER A 231 14.33 3.62 9.10
CA SER A 231 13.74 3.38 7.77
C SER A 231 14.12 4.47 6.77
N SER A 232 14.08 4.14 5.49
CA SER A 232 13.92 5.13 4.43
C SER A 232 12.48 5.65 4.44
N PHE A 233 12.30 6.96 4.31
CA PHE A 233 10.97 7.59 4.28
C PHE A 233 10.51 7.82 2.83
N ASN A 234 10.41 6.73 2.08
CA ASN A 234 9.95 6.77 0.69
C ASN A 234 8.50 6.33 0.56
N HIS A 235 7.76 6.98 -0.32
CA HIS A 235 6.38 6.65 -0.68
C HIS A 235 5.46 6.54 0.55
N ALA A 236 4.76 5.41 0.73
CA ALA A 236 3.83 5.20 1.82
C ALA A 236 4.50 5.14 3.22
N LEU A 237 5.80 4.89 3.30
CA LEU A 237 6.51 4.96 4.58
C LEU A 237 6.46 6.36 5.19
N ALA A 238 6.48 7.41 4.35
CA ALA A 238 6.30 8.79 4.80
C ALA A 238 4.88 9.10 5.30
N ASP A 239 3.88 8.30 4.91
CA ASP A 239 2.51 8.46 5.41
C ASP A 239 2.31 7.87 6.81
N LEU A 240 3.10 6.85 7.16
CA LEU A 240 2.90 6.01 8.33
C LEU A 240 3.92 6.27 9.44
N LEU A 241 5.16 6.54 9.04
CA LEU A 241 6.27 6.77 9.95
C LEU A 241 6.55 8.27 10.04
N ASP A 242 5.99 8.93 11.05
CA ASP A 242 6.37 10.33 11.32
C ASP A 242 7.83 10.35 11.81
N PRO A 243 8.75 11.04 11.08
CA PRO A 243 10.17 11.06 11.39
C PRO A 243 10.46 11.62 12.79
N GLY A 244 11.19 10.87 13.62
CA GLY A 244 11.52 11.21 14.99
C GLY A 244 10.37 10.97 15.98
N VAL A 245 9.18 10.61 15.54
CA VAL A 245 8.03 10.26 16.39
C VAL A 245 7.77 8.75 16.37
N LEU A 246 7.62 8.16 15.18
CA LEU A 246 7.33 6.74 15.00
C LEU A 246 8.51 5.94 14.45
N GLY A 247 9.45 6.60 13.79
CA GLY A 247 10.63 5.97 13.26
C GLY A 247 11.75 6.96 13.01
N HIS A 248 12.95 6.45 12.74
CA HIS A 248 14.15 7.22 12.51
C HIS A 248 14.64 7.05 11.08
N GLN A 249 15.05 8.15 10.45
CA GLN A 249 15.52 8.11 9.06
C GLN A 249 16.89 7.46 8.94
N LEU A 250 17.04 6.57 7.93
CA LEU A 250 18.33 6.04 7.45
C LEU A 250 18.89 6.92 6.33
N GLY A 251 20.23 6.98 6.23
CA GLY A 251 20.90 7.69 5.14
C GLY A 251 20.72 9.21 5.18
N ALA A 252 20.34 9.77 6.31
CA ALA A 252 20.09 11.22 6.47
C ALA A 252 21.36 12.07 6.62
N GLY A 253 22.53 11.44 6.64
CA GLY A 253 23.80 12.13 6.88
C GLY A 253 24.95 11.34 6.31
N SER A 254 25.75 10.73 7.18
CA SER A 254 26.89 9.89 6.82
C SER A 254 26.72 8.47 7.37
N LEU A 255 27.52 7.54 6.84
CA LEU A 255 27.59 6.18 7.37
C LEU A 255 27.94 6.21 8.89
N GLU A 256 28.89 7.05 9.28
CA GLU A 256 29.29 7.21 10.68
C GLU A 256 28.13 7.70 11.55
N GLY A 257 27.40 8.71 11.12
CA GLY A 257 26.21 9.22 11.81
C GLY A 257 25.11 8.18 11.97
N ASP A 258 24.84 7.35 10.94
CA ASP A 258 23.88 6.25 11.04
C ASP A 258 24.37 5.18 12.04
N VAL A 259 25.68 4.82 12.01
CA VAL A 259 26.28 3.87 12.96
C VAL A 259 26.18 4.38 14.39
N GLU A 260 26.46 5.65 14.65
CA GLU A 260 26.38 6.27 15.99
C GLU A 260 24.94 6.25 16.51
N ARG A 261 23.97 6.68 15.70
CA ARG A 261 22.55 6.73 16.09
C ARG A 261 21.99 5.34 16.37
N ILE A 262 22.30 4.36 15.52
CA ILE A 262 21.84 2.97 15.69
C ILE A 262 22.50 2.36 16.94
N SER A 263 23.80 2.61 17.17
CA SER A 263 24.51 2.14 18.35
C SER A 263 23.92 2.73 19.64
N ALA A 264 23.58 4.03 19.64
CA ALA A 264 22.89 4.68 20.75
C ALA A 264 21.50 4.09 21.00
N ALA A 265 20.76 3.79 19.93
CA ALA A 265 19.44 3.16 20.04
C ALA A 265 19.51 1.71 20.56
N VAL A 266 20.57 0.98 20.25
CA VAL A 266 20.83 -0.36 20.84
C VAL A 266 21.19 -0.25 22.33
N ALA A 267 22.00 0.74 22.69
CA ALA A 267 22.43 0.95 24.09
C ALA A 267 21.27 1.36 25.01
N ASP A 268 20.36 2.21 24.51
CA ASP A 268 19.16 2.64 25.24
C ASP A 268 17.93 2.64 24.30
N PRO A 269 17.34 1.48 24.02
CA PRO A 269 16.18 1.41 23.14
C PRO A 269 14.98 2.21 23.66
N GLN A 270 14.86 2.40 24.96
CA GLN A 270 13.73 3.09 25.56
C GLN A 270 13.69 4.57 25.18
N ALA A 271 14.83 5.23 25.12
CA ALA A 271 14.93 6.62 24.69
C ALA A 271 14.59 6.84 23.21
N TRP A 272 14.66 5.76 22.40
CA TRP A 272 14.44 5.81 20.95
C TRP A 272 13.09 5.25 20.50
N ARG A 273 12.36 4.58 21.39
CA ARG A 273 11.01 4.07 21.07
C ARG A 273 10.01 5.21 20.94
N PRO A 274 8.98 5.03 20.10
CA PRO A 274 7.87 5.98 20.02
C PRO A 274 7.22 6.22 21.37
N GLN A 275 6.69 7.41 21.57
CA GLN A 275 5.81 7.69 22.70
C GLN A 275 4.59 6.76 22.66
N PRO A 276 4.16 6.18 23.79
CA PRO A 276 3.10 5.19 23.83
C PRO A 276 1.82 5.62 23.11
N ALA A 277 1.38 6.87 23.33
CA ALA A 277 0.15 7.38 22.70
C ALA A 277 0.23 7.44 21.18
N ALA A 278 1.38 7.82 20.58
CA ALA A 278 1.58 7.85 19.14
C ALA A 278 1.61 6.45 18.54
N LEU A 279 2.29 5.51 19.21
CA LEU A 279 2.33 4.10 18.82
C LEU A 279 0.95 3.47 18.87
N GLU A 280 0.22 3.64 19.95
CA GLU A 280 -1.14 3.12 20.12
C GLU A 280 -2.11 3.64 19.06
N ALA A 281 -2.05 4.94 18.74
CA ALA A 281 -2.86 5.53 17.67
C ALA A 281 -2.53 4.91 16.30
N LEU A 282 -1.25 4.70 15.97
CA LEU A 282 -0.85 4.01 14.74
C LEU A 282 -1.38 2.58 14.71
N LEU A 283 -1.13 1.78 15.74
CA LEU A 283 -1.52 0.37 15.81
C LEU A 283 -3.04 0.19 15.76
N ALA A 284 -3.78 1.04 16.46
CA ALA A 284 -5.25 1.05 16.40
C ALA A 284 -5.75 1.36 14.97
N SER A 285 -5.08 2.28 14.26
CA SER A 285 -5.41 2.60 12.88
C SER A 285 -5.10 1.46 11.90
N CYS A 286 -4.17 0.58 12.26
CA CYS A 286 -3.76 -0.60 11.48
C CYS A 286 -4.43 -1.90 11.96
N ALA A 287 -5.35 -1.86 12.91
CA ALA A 287 -6.09 -3.04 13.36
C ALA A 287 -7.13 -3.49 12.31
N GLU A 288 -7.44 -4.78 12.28
CA GLU A 288 -8.43 -5.35 11.34
C GLU A 288 -9.83 -4.73 11.49
N ALA A 289 -10.23 -4.37 12.71
CA ALA A 289 -11.51 -3.69 12.96
C ALA A 289 -11.57 -2.33 12.23
N ALA A 290 -10.49 -1.55 12.28
CA ALA A 290 -10.41 -0.28 11.57
C ALA A 290 -10.40 -0.46 10.04
N LEU A 291 -9.75 -1.50 9.53
CA LEU A 291 -9.79 -1.85 8.11
C LEU A 291 -11.19 -2.25 7.68
N LEU A 292 -11.89 -3.08 8.45
CA LEU A 292 -13.24 -3.54 8.15
C LEU A 292 -14.23 -2.36 8.05
N GLU A 293 -14.17 -1.39 8.95
CA GLU A 293 -15.02 -0.19 8.89
C GLU A 293 -14.73 0.68 7.67
N ARG A 294 -13.46 0.84 7.28
CA ARG A 294 -13.09 1.56 6.05
C ARG A 294 -13.62 0.85 4.81
N TRP A 295 -13.52 -0.48 4.77
CA TRP A 295 -14.06 -1.27 3.69
C TRP A 295 -15.58 -1.20 3.63
N ARG A 296 -16.28 -1.21 4.77
CA ARG A 296 -17.75 -1.05 4.83
C ARG A 296 -18.19 0.25 4.14
N GLY A 297 -17.55 1.36 4.49
CA GLY A 297 -17.82 2.66 3.87
C GLY A 297 -17.45 2.69 2.39
N ALA A 298 -16.29 2.15 2.02
CA ALA A 298 -15.83 2.09 0.64
C ALA A 298 -16.74 1.23 -0.24
N LEU A 299 -17.12 0.04 0.19
CA LEU A 299 -18.03 -0.84 -0.57
C LEU A 299 -19.41 -0.23 -0.75
N LEU A 300 -19.94 0.47 0.27
CA LEU A 300 -21.19 1.19 0.12
C LEU A 300 -21.09 2.24 -0.99
N GLY A 301 -20.05 3.07 -0.96
CA GLY A 301 -19.82 4.09 -1.97
C GLY A 301 -19.58 3.53 -3.38
N VAL A 302 -18.81 2.44 -3.49
CA VAL A 302 -18.55 1.74 -4.76
C VAL A 302 -19.84 1.16 -5.34
N ASN A 303 -20.69 0.52 -4.52
CA ASN A 303 -21.97 -0.01 -4.97
C ASN A 303 -22.90 1.11 -5.47
N GLN A 304 -23.04 2.19 -4.70
CA GLN A 304 -23.84 3.37 -5.10
C GLN A 304 -23.33 3.99 -6.41
N HIS A 305 -22.01 4.06 -6.59
CA HIS A 305 -21.40 4.55 -7.82
C HIS A 305 -21.80 3.68 -9.04
N TRP A 306 -21.67 2.36 -8.91
CA TRP A 306 -22.05 1.44 -9.97
C TRP A 306 -23.55 1.43 -10.26
N ASP A 307 -24.41 1.57 -9.22
CA ASP A 307 -25.86 1.70 -9.40
C ASP A 307 -26.21 2.93 -10.25
N ARG A 308 -25.54 4.06 -9.99
CA ARG A 308 -25.74 5.29 -10.80
C ARG A 308 -25.28 5.13 -12.23
N LEU A 309 -24.11 4.49 -12.47
CA LEU A 309 -23.62 4.22 -13.84
C LEU A 309 -24.55 3.27 -14.59
N GLN A 310 -25.05 2.23 -13.94
CA GLN A 310 -26.02 1.29 -14.53
C GLN A 310 -27.37 1.95 -14.80
N ALA A 311 -27.77 2.95 -14.02
CA ALA A 311 -28.94 3.79 -14.25
C ALA A 311 -28.71 4.85 -15.34
N GLY A 312 -27.55 4.86 -16.02
CA GLY A 312 -27.28 5.75 -17.15
C GLY A 312 -26.58 7.06 -16.78
N ALA A 313 -26.12 7.23 -15.51
CA ALA A 313 -25.30 8.39 -15.16
C ALA A 313 -23.96 8.36 -15.91
N ALA A 314 -23.54 9.48 -16.45
CA ALA A 314 -22.24 9.59 -17.10
C ALA A 314 -21.09 9.57 -16.08
N PRO A 315 -19.98 8.90 -16.38
CA PRO A 315 -18.75 9.01 -15.58
C PRO A 315 -18.26 10.48 -15.52
N LEU A 316 -17.53 10.81 -14.47
CA LEU A 316 -16.90 12.12 -14.34
C LEU A 316 -16.06 12.45 -15.59
N GLN A 317 -16.21 13.66 -16.08
CA GLN A 317 -15.43 14.20 -17.19
C GLN A 317 -14.23 14.97 -16.65
N SER A 318 -13.08 14.81 -17.26
CA SER A 318 -11.89 15.61 -16.99
C SER A 318 -11.18 15.88 -18.32
N PRO A 319 -10.80 17.13 -18.60
CA PRO A 319 -10.03 17.44 -19.79
C PRO A 319 -8.73 16.63 -19.84
N PRO A 320 -8.30 16.19 -21.00
CA PRO A 320 -7.00 15.51 -21.14
C PRO A 320 -5.85 16.49 -20.80
N ARG A 321 -4.76 15.95 -20.31
CA ARG A 321 -3.61 16.73 -19.81
C ARG A 321 -3.11 17.77 -20.80
N TRP A 322 -3.06 17.43 -22.09
CA TRP A 322 -2.63 18.37 -23.15
C TRP A 322 -3.57 19.58 -23.26
N GLN A 323 -4.86 19.40 -23.10
CA GLN A 323 -5.85 20.50 -23.12
C GLN A 323 -5.66 21.43 -21.92
N LEU A 324 -5.42 20.87 -20.72
CA LEU A 324 -5.11 21.69 -19.54
C LEU A 324 -3.82 22.48 -19.72
N GLN A 325 -2.79 21.87 -20.32
CA GLN A 325 -1.52 22.55 -20.63
C GLN A 325 -1.73 23.68 -21.67
N LEU A 326 -2.54 23.43 -22.68
CA LEU A 326 -2.88 24.45 -23.67
C LEU A 326 -3.64 25.64 -23.02
N LEU A 327 -4.63 25.35 -22.19
CA LEU A 327 -5.37 26.37 -21.45
C LEU A 327 -4.45 27.21 -20.54
N GLN A 328 -3.47 26.58 -19.89
CA GLN A 328 -2.48 27.32 -19.08
C GLN A 328 -1.61 28.26 -19.93
N ARG A 329 -1.17 27.81 -21.13
CA ARG A 329 -0.38 28.64 -22.04
C ARG A 329 -1.17 29.81 -22.66
N LEU A 330 -2.47 29.64 -22.84
CA LEU A 330 -3.36 30.68 -23.41
C LEU A 330 -3.83 31.68 -22.37
N ARG A 331 -3.79 31.38 -21.07
CA ARG A 331 -4.19 32.29 -19.98
C ARG A 331 -3.53 33.70 -20.05
N PRO A 332 -2.21 33.83 -20.27
CA PRO A 332 -1.58 35.14 -20.37
C PRO A 332 -2.08 35.95 -21.58
N ILE A 333 -2.46 35.28 -22.67
CA ILE A 333 -2.98 35.93 -23.88
C ILE A 333 -4.38 36.51 -23.64
N GLY A 334 -5.24 35.78 -22.91
CA GLY A 334 -6.58 36.26 -22.52
C GLY A 334 -6.55 37.49 -21.57
N SER A 335 -5.55 37.54 -20.67
CA SER A 335 -5.35 38.71 -19.79
C SER A 335 -4.85 39.95 -20.53
N LEU A 336 -4.07 39.78 -21.60
CA LEU A 336 -3.64 40.85 -22.51
C LEU A 336 -4.81 41.32 -23.39
N ALA A 337 -5.64 40.40 -23.91
CA ALA A 337 -6.82 40.78 -24.71
C ALA A 337 -7.84 41.59 -23.90
N GLY A 338 -8.03 41.27 -22.61
CA GLY A 338 -8.87 42.09 -21.69
C GLY A 338 -8.34 43.52 -21.44
N ARG A 339 -7.00 43.73 -21.50
CA ARG A 339 -6.38 45.05 -21.42
C ARG A 339 -6.57 45.89 -22.69
N PHE A 340 -6.83 45.24 -23.83
CA PHE A 340 -7.07 45.89 -25.14
C PHE A 340 -8.55 45.89 -25.54
N GLY A 341 -9.51 45.64 -24.63
CA GLY A 341 -10.94 45.72 -24.89
C GLY A 341 -11.50 44.63 -25.83
N LEU A 342 -10.75 43.54 -26.07
CA LEU A 342 -11.22 42.40 -26.85
C LEU A 342 -11.99 41.43 -25.94
N THR A 343 -13.23 41.12 -26.29
CA THR A 343 -14.08 40.14 -25.59
C THR A 343 -13.38 38.80 -25.55
N PRO A 344 -13.23 38.16 -24.37
CA PRO A 344 -12.63 36.83 -24.30
C PRO A 344 -13.52 35.83 -25.02
N LEU A 345 -12.90 35.00 -25.87
CA LEU A 345 -13.53 33.81 -26.44
C LEU A 345 -13.98 32.91 -25.28
N THR A 346 -15.25 32.90 -24.98
CA THR A 346 -15.88 31.92 -24.08
C THR A 346 -15.88 30.58 -24.78
N LEU A 347 -14.88 29.75 -24.49
CA LEU A 347 -14.96 28.30 -24.76
C LEU A 347 -15.94 27.76 -23.72
N SER A 348 -17.17 27.52 -24.12
CA SER A 348 -18.15 26.75 -23.34
C SER A 348 -17.64 25.34 -23.08
N PRO A 349 -17.98 24.75 -21.89
CA PRO A 349 -17.46 23.46 -21.45
C PRO A 349 -17.89 22.29 -22.33
#